data_5df6ba641d5fb74b2ccb20a9e3e80d22
#
_entry.id   5df6ba641d5fb74b2ccb20a9e3e80d22
#
_cell.length_a   1.000
_cell.length_b   1.000
_cell.length_c   1.000
_cell.angle_alpha   90.00
_cell.angle_beta   90.00
_cell.angle_gamma   90.00
#
_symmetry.space_group_name_H-M   'P 1'
#
loop_
_entity.id
_entity.type
_entity.pdbx_description
1 polymer ?
#
loop_
_entity_poly.entity_id
_entity_poly.type
_entity_poly.pdbx_seq_one_letter_code
_entity_poly.pdbx_strand_id
1 'polypeptide(L)'
;EGINNLKTVNDNAGIAPVEVDEAIIDLLNDCKRYHELTVGMVNPAMGSVLALWHEARDDGINDPAHAYLPDSEKLAEAATHMDPDAVVIDEAASTVYLSDPKMRLDVGAVAKGWSVQRVCENAPEGLLISVGGNVCATGAKDDSGTPWVVGIQNPDGGEEYLHTLYVTKGSV
;
A
#
# COMPACT_ATOMS: atom_id res chain seq x y z
N GLU A 1 -11.14 23.48 -3.29
CA GLU A 1 -9.74 23.11 -3.47
C GLU A 1 -9.62 21.65 -3.01
N GLY A 2 -8.98 20.80 -3.84
CA GLY A 2 -8.89 19.36 -3.56
C GLY A 2 -7.82 19.07 -2.50
N ILE A 3 -7.96 17.95 -1.81
CA ILE A 3 -6.94 17.45 -0.89
C ILE A 3 -5.78 16.90 -1.70
N ASN A 4 -4.54 17.32 -1.43
CA ASN A 4 -3.34 16.73 -2.02
C ASN A 4 -3.16 15.30 -1.49
N ASN A 5 -2.85 14.40 -2.40
CA ASN A 5 -2.64 12.99 -2.11
C ASN A 5 -1.43 12.46 -2.89
N LEU A 6 -1.12 11.16 -2.80
CA LEU A 6 0.01 10.56 -3.50
C LEU A 6 -0.05 10.72 -5.03
N LYS A 7 -1.27 10.79 -5.61
CA LYS A 7 -1.39 11.11 -7.04
C LYS A 7 -0.87 12.52 -7.32
N THR A 8 -1.22 13.50 -6.48
CA THR A 8 -0.71 14.89 -6.60
C THR A 8 0.81 14.92 -6.49
N VAL A 9 1.40 14.15 -5.57
CA VAL A 9 2.86 14.01 -5.44
C VAL A 9 3.47 13.45 -6.72
N ASN A 10 2.91 12.35 -7.25
CA ASN A 10 3.37 11.74 -8.49
C ASN A 10 3.26 12.67 -9.70
N ASP A 11 2.18 13.45 -9.79
CA ASP A 11 1.97 14.39 -10.89
C ASP A 11 2.95 15.58 -10.85
N ASN A 12 3.59 15.83 -9.69
CA ASN A 12 4.59 16.89 -9.49
C ASN A 12 6.03 16.37 -9.38
N ALA A 13 6.29 15.12 -9.76
CA ALA A 13 7.63 14.54 -9.75
C ALA A 13 8.59 15.39 -10.61
N GLY A 14 9.75 15.75 -10.07
CA GLY A 14 10.75 16.61 -10.71
C GLY A 14 10.34 18.08 -10.87
N ILE A 15 9.15 18.50 -10.42
CA ILE A 15 8.63 19.87 -10.61
C ILE A 15 8.74 20.67 -9.31
N ALA A 16 8.05 20.26 -8.26
CA ALA A 16 8.02 20.99 -6.99
C ALA A 16 7.60 20.08 -5.81
N PRO A 17 7.99 20.44 -4.57
CA PRO A 17 7.43 19.82 -3.37
C PRO A 17 5.91 20.04 -3.29
N VAL A 18 5.21 19.01 -2.80
CA VAL A 18 3.76 19.03 -2.60
C VAL A 18 3.47 18.96 -1.11
N GLU A 19 2.72 19.95 -0.60
CA GLU A 19 2.21 19.89 0.78
C GLU A 19 1.14 18.78 0.89
N VAL A 20 1.27 17.93 1.91
CA VAL A 20 0.40 16.79 2.14
C VAL A 20 -0.03 16.71 3.60
N ASP A 21 -1.05 15.91 3.88
CA ASP A 21 -1.48 15.60 5.24
C ASP A 21 -0.38 14.83 6.00
N GLU A 22 -0.28 15.08 7.31
CA GLU A 22 0.68 14.39 8.20
C GLU A 22 0.59 12.87 8.10
N ALA A 23 -0.61 12.31 7.89
CA ALA A 23 -0.80 10.87 7.70
C ALA A 23 -0.06 10.32 6.47
N ILE A 24 0.13 11.13 5.42
CA ILE A 24 0.93 10.73 4.24
C ILE A 24 2.42 10.77 4.58
N ILE A 25 2.88 11.74 5.35
CA ILE A 25 4.26 11.80 5.86
C ILE A 25 4.57 10.55 6.69
N ASP A 26 3.70 10.24 7.66
CA ASP A 26 3.81 9.05 8.51
C ASP A 26 3.86 7.76 7.69
N LEU A 27 2.95 7.59 6.73
CA LEU A 27 2.91 6.44 5.85
C LEU A 27 4.21 6.27 5.05
N LEU A 28 4.74 7.36 4.50
CA LEU A 28 5.97 7.31 3.71
C LEU A 28 7.20 7.05 4.57
N ASN A 29 7.26 7.59 5.78
CA ASN A 29 8.31 7.29 6.76
C ASN A 29 8.26 5.80 7.16
N ASP A 30 7.07 5.25 7.42
CA ASP A 30 6.92 3.82 7.67
C ASP A 30 7.32 2.97 6.45
N CYS A 31 7.01 3.40 5.22
CA CYS A 31 7.47 2.73 4.00
C CYS A 31 9.01 2.73 3.89
N LYS A 32 9.68 3.83 4.21
CA LYS A 32 11.15 3.89 4.24
C LYS A 32 11.72 2.94 5.31
N ARG A 33 11.15 2.92 6.50
CA ARG A 33 11.51 1.98 7.55
C ARG A 33 11.34 0.51 7.12
N TYR A 34 10.24 0.18 6.43
CA TYR A 34 10.03 -1.17 5.90
C TYR A 34 11.00 -1.50 4.76
N HIS A 35 11.38 -0.52 3.94
CA HIS A 35 12.43 -0.70 2.95
C HIS A 35 13.73 -1.17 3.60
N GLU A 36 14.18 -0.49 4.65
CA GLU A 36 15.38 -0.86 5.41
C GLU A 36 15.26 -2.25 6.07
N LEU A 37 14.15 -2.50 6.79
CA LEU A 37 13.90 -3.76 7.50
C LEU A 37 13.84 -4.98 6.56
N THR A 38 13.38 -4.79 5.33
CA THR A 38 13.24 -5.86 4.34
C THR A 38 14.40 -5.93 3.36
N VAL A 39 15.47 -5.16 3.61
CA VAL A 39 16.64 -5.08 2.72
C VAL A 39 16.23 -4.76 1.29
N GLY A 40 15.35 -3.77 1.12
CA GLY A 40 14.90 -3.27 -0.17
C GLY A 40 13.70 -4.01 -0.80
N MET A 41 13.20 -5.09 -0.19
CA MET A 41 12.07 -5.86 -0.74
C MET A 41 10.74 -5.09 -0.74
N VAL A 42 10.52 -4.21 0.24
CA VAL A 42 9.45 -3.22 0.23
C VAL A 42 10.03 -1.91 -0.28
N ASN A 43 9.56 -1.44 -1.41
CA ASN A 43 10.04 -0.20 -2.01
C ASN A 43 8.85 0.67 -2.50
N PRO A 44 8.54 1.78 -1.82
CA PRO A 44 7.45 2.67 -2.23
C PRO A 44 7.73 3.42 -3.53
N ALA A 45 9.01 3.49 -3.97
CA ALA A 45 9.42 4.20 -5.18
C ALA A 45 9.26 3.36 -6.47
N MET A 46 8.77 2.12 -6.39
CA MET A 46 8.66 1.24 -7.57
C MET A 46 7.41 1.47 -8.43
N GLY A 47 6.69 2.56 -8.21
CA GLY A 47 5.44 2.85 -8.90
C GLY A 47 5.59 2.99 -10.42
N SER A 48 6.76 3.39 -10.92
CA SER A 48 7.01 3.46 -12.38
C SER A 48 7.03 2.08 -13.03
N VAL A 49 7.57 1.07 -12.35
CA VAL A 49 7.54 -0.33 -12.79
C VAL A 49 6.13 -0.91 -12.63
N LEU A 50 5.49 -0.67 -11.47
CA LEU A 50 4.13 -1.16 -11.21
C LEU A 50 3.10 -0.58 -12.17
N ALA A 51 3.28 0.66 -12.65
CA ALA A 51 2.37 1.27 -13.63
C ALA A 51 2.29 0.45 -14.94
N LEU A 52 3.41 -0.09 -15.43
CA LEU A 52 3.44 -0.94 -16.62
C LEU A 52 2.69 -2.27 -16.39
N TRP A 53 2.82 -2.85 -15.20
CA TRP A 53 2.09 -4.05 -14.83
C TRP A 53 0.60 -3.81 -14.62
N HIS A 54 0.23 -2.66 -14.06
CA HIS A 54 -1.17 -2.27 -13.89
C HIS A 54 -1.85 -2.08 -15.25
N GLU A 55 -1.18 -1.42 -16.21
CA GLU A 55 -1.68 -1.25 -17.58
C GLU A 55 -1.90 -2.60 -18.25
N ALA A 56 -0.89 -3.47 -18.27
CA ALA A 56 -0.99 -4.80 -18.86
C ALA A 56 -2.07 -5.68 -18.20
N ARG A 57 -2.23 -5.58 -16.87
CA ARG A 57 -3.29 -6.27 -16.14
C ARG A 57 -4.67 -5.75 -16.54
N ASP A 58 -4.86 -4.44 -16.58
CA ASP A 58 -6.15 -3.83 -16.86
C ASP A 58 -6.57 -4.10 -18.31
N ASP A 59 -5.63 -4.05 -19.26
CA ASP A 59 -5.85 -4.44 -20.65
C ASP A 59 -6.21 -5.93 -20.77
N GLY A 60 -5.50 -6.79 -20.05
CA GLY A 60 -5.77 -8.23 -20.05
C GLY A 60 -7.11 -8.62 -19.40
N ILE A 61 -7.59 -7.83 -18.42
CA ILE A 61 -8.93 -8.00 -17.84
C ILE A 61 -10.00 -7.57 -18.86
N ASN A 62 -9.78 -6.46 -19.56
CA ASN A 62 -10.72 -5.91 -20.53
C ASN A 62 -10.76 -6.72 -21.84
N ASP A 63 -9.61 -7.26 -22.27
CA ASP A 63 -9.48 -8.08 -23.48
C ASP A 63 -8.53 -9.28 -23.23
N PRO A 64 -9.04 -10.36 -22.61
CA PRO A 64 -8.23 -11.54 -22.28
C PRO A 64 -7.58 -12.22 -23.50
N ALA A 65 -8.19 -12.07 -24.68
CA ALA A 65 -7.66 -12.71 -25.92
C ALA A 65 -6.37 -12.02 -26.41
N HIS A 66 -6.13 -10.79 -26.02
CA HIS A 66 -4.97 -9.98 -26.39
C HIS A 66 -4.12 -9.59 -25.19
N ALA A 67 -4.25 -10.32 -24.07
CA ALA A 67 -3.41 -10.11 -22.89
C ALA A 67 -1.92 -10.24 -23.23
N TYR A 68 -1.10 -9.37 -22.68
CA TYR A 68 0.34 -9.30 -22.93
C TYR A 68 1.13 -9.12 -21.63
N LEU A 69 2.43 -9.35 -21.68
CA LEU A 69 3.36 -8.97 -20.62
C LEU A 69 4.01 -7.63 -20.97
N PRO A 70 4.30 -6.78 -19.97
CA PRO A 70 5.03 -5.55 -20.21
C PRO A 70 6.37 -5.79 -20.91
N ASP A 71 6.73 -4.87 -21.79
CA ASP A 71 7.98 -4.91 -22.51
C ASP A 71 9.19 -4.86 -21.57
N SER A 72 10.16 -5.76 -21.77
CA SER A 72 11.30 -5.92 -20.87
C SER A 72 12.26 -4.71 -20.87
N GLU A 73 12.39 -4.00 -22.01
CA GLU A 73 13.24 -2.81 -22.10
C GLU A 73 12.60 -1.65 -21.35
N LYS A 74 11.26 -1.50 -21.45
CA LYS A 74 10.50 -0.52 -20.67
C LYS A 74 10.55 -0.80 -19.18
N LEU A 75 10.45 -2.09 -18.78
CA LEU A 75 10.60 -2.47 -17.37
C LEU A 75 12.00 -2.16 -16.85
N ALA A 76 13.04 -2.46 -17.62
CA ALA A 76 14.42 -2.16 -17.25
C ALA A 76 14.67 -0.64 -17.14
N GLU A 77 14.12 0.17 -18.04
CA GLU A 77 14.19 1.63 -17.95
C GLU A 77 13.43 2.13 -16.72
N ALA A 78 12.19 1.72 -16.51
CA ALA A 78 11.40 2.12 -15.34
C ALA A 78 12.07 1.76 -14.01
N ALA A 79 12.79 0.64 -13.96
CA ALA A 79 13.54 0.20 -12.78
C ALA A 79 14.71 1.13 -12.41
N THR A 80 15.18 1.97 -13.33
CA THR A 80 16.21 2.99 -13.03
C THR A 80 15.67 4.17 -12.20
N HIS A 81 14.35 4.28 -12.05
CA HIS A 81 13.62 5.36 -11.36
C HIS A 81 13.00 4.91 -10.03
N MET A 82 13.62 3.94 -9.33
CA MET A 82 13.10 3.34 -8.10
C MET A 82 13.95 3.65 -6.86
N ASP A 83 14.80 4.66 -6.91
CA ASP A 83 15.66 5.03 -5.77
C ASP A 83 14.84 5.67 -4.65
N PRO A 84 14.67 5.02 -3.48
CA PRO A 84 13.90 5.58 -2.37
C PRO A 84 14.52 6.85 -1.77
N ASP A 85 15.82 7.09 -1.99
CA ASP A 85 16.50 8.31 -1.52
C ASP A 85 16.10 9.54 -2.36
N ALA A 86 15.57 9.34 -3.56
CA ALA A 86 14.99 10.40 -4.37
C ALA A 86 13.59 10.87 -3.88
N VAL A 87 13.02 10.20 -2.87
CA VAL A 87 11.80 10.61 -2.16
C VAL A 87 12.20 11.50 -0.98
N VAL A 88 12.13 12.82 -1.17
CA VAL A 88 12.49 13.81 -0.16
C VAL A 88 11.26 14.17 0.67
N ILE A 89 11.32 13.97 1.98
CA ILE A 89 10.26 14.30 2.93
C ILE A 89 10.77 15.44 3.81
N ASP A 90 10.03 16.54 3.88
CA ASP A 90 10.22 17.61 4.83
C ASP A 90 9.06 17.61 5.82
N GLU A 91 9.30 17.04 7.00
CA GLU A 91 8.29 16.93 8.07
C GLU A 91 7.89 18.30 8.62
N ALA A 92 8.83 19.25 8.70
CA ALA A 92 8.56 20.57 9.24
C ALA A 92 7.66 21.42 8.31
N ALA A 93 7.81 21.22 7.00
CA ALA A 93 6.99 21.88 5.99
C ALA A 93 5.80 21.02 5.56
N SER A 94 5.67 19.79 6.06
CA SER A 94 4.67 18.80 5.64
C SER A 94 4.67 18.60 4.11
N THR A 95 5.85 18.49 3.49
CA THR A 95 5.96 18.35 2.04
C THR A 95 6.67 17.07 1.61
N VAL A 96 6.29 16.59 0.42
CA VAL A 96 6.94 15.48 -0.27
C VAL A 96 7.38 15.94 -1.66
N TYR A 97 8.62 15.65 -2.02
CA TYR A 97 9.17 15.93 -3.33
C TYR A 97 9.85 14.70 -3.92
N LEU A 98 9.50 14.35 -5.13
CA LEU A 98 10.20 13.33 -5.92
C LEU A 98 11.22 14.04 -6.80
N SER A 99 12.52 13.86 -6.49
CA SER A 99 13.60 14.55 -7.22
C SER A 99 13.84 13.98 -8.62
N ASP A 100 13.41 12.74 -8.87
CA ASP A 100 13.42 12.12 -10.21
C ASP A 100 12.06 12.35 -10.89
N PRO A 101 12.02 13.04 -12.06
CA PRO A 101 10.77 13.37 -12.76
C PRO A 101 10.03 12.16 -13.34
N LYS A 102 10.67 11.01 -13.44
CA LYS A 102 10.06 9.76 -13.92
C LYS A 102 9.68 8.81 -12.80
N MET A 103 10.06 9.12 -11.56
CA MET A 103 9.67 8.34 -10.39
C MET A 103 8.16 8.43 -10.13
N ARG A 104 7.62 7.35 -9.62
CA ARG A 104 6.25 7.30 -9.08
C ARG A 104 6.24 6.52 -7.77
N LEU A 105 5.47 7.01 -6.82
CA LEU A 105 5.17 6.30 -5.59
C LEU A 105 4.03 5.31 -5.82
N ASP A 106 4.18 4.12 -5.27
CA ASP A 106 3.11 3.15 -5.06
C ASP A 106 3.25 2.55 -3.65
N VAL A 107 2.24 2.74 -2.83
CA VAL A 107 2.20 2.28 -1.44
C VAL A 107 1.19 1.14 -1.24
N GLY A 108 0.67 0.56 -2.33
CA GLY A 108 -0.38 -0.45 -2.30
C GLY A 108 -0.07 -1.67 -1.42
N ALA A 109 1.21 -2.05 -1.33
CA ALA A 109 1.66 -3.15 -0.48
C ALA A 109 1.59 -2.84 1.02
N VAL A 110 1.60 -1.57 1.43
CA VAL A 110 1.66 -1.13 2.83
C VAL A 110 0.37 -0.46 3.28
N ALA A 111 -0.21 0.40 2.44
CA ALA A 111 -1.25 1.36 2.82
C ALA A 111 -2.51 0.72 3.42
N LYS A 112 -2.94 -0.46 2.94
CA LYS A 112 -4.14 -1.11 3.47
C LYS A 112 -3.95 -1.57 4.91
N GLY A 113 -2.87 -2.30 5.19
CA GLY A 113 -2.53 -2.76 6.53
C GLY A 113 -2.26 -1.58 7.47
N TRP A 114 -1.54 -0.58 7.00
CA TRP A 114 -1.25 0.64 7.73
C TRP A 114 -2.54 1.39 8.12
N SER A 115 -3.48 1.57 7.19
CA SER A 115 -4.76 2.23 7.46
C SER A 115 -5.61 1.46 8.47
N VAL A 116 -5.67 0.13 8.36
CA VAL A 116 -6.36 -0.72 9.34
C VAL A 116 -5.76 -0.53 10.72
N GLN A 117 -4.44 -0.55 10.84
CA GLN A 117 -3.75 -0.37 12.11
C GLN A 117 -4.07 0.99 12.75
N ARG A 118 -3.98 2.08 11.99
CA ARG A 118 -4.29 3.44 12.46
C ARG A 118 -5.74 3.58 12.92
N VAL A 119 -6.69 2.98 12.21
CA VAL A 119 -8.10 2.98 12.63
C VAL A 119 -8.28 2.18 13.92
N CYS A 120 -7.65 1.00 14.03
CA CYS A 120 -7.77 0.15 15.21
C CYS A 120 -7.17 0.75 16.47
N GLU A 121 -6.08 1.52 16.36
CA GLU A 121 -5.45 2.21 17.51
C GLU A 121 -6.37 3.21 18.19
N ASN A 122 -7.31 3.79 17.44
CA ASN A 122 -8.25 4.80 17.90
C ASN A 122 -9.70 4.29 18.05
N ALA A 123 -9.95 3.02 17.73
CA ALA A 123 -11.27 2.44 17.76
C ALA A 123 -11.60 1.85 19.14
N PRO A 124 -12.90 1.83 19.56
CA PRO A 124 -13.33 1.10 20.74
C PRO A 124 -12.97 -0.38 20.65
N GLU A 125 -12.86 -1.05 21.82
CA GLU A 125 -12.72 -2.50 21.85
C GLU A 125 -13.96 -3.23 21.32
N GLY A 126 -13.79 -4.48 20.85
CA GLY A 126 -14.88 -5.31 20.37
C GLY A 126 -15.27 -5.10 18.93
N LEU A 127 -14.39 -4.54 18.09
CA LEU A 127 -14.60 -4.38 16.65
C LEU A 127 -13.70 -5.30 15.83
N LEU A 128 -14.22 -5.73 14.69
CA LEU A 128 -13.45 -6.34 13.61
C LEU A 128 -13.48 -5.40 12.40
N ILE A 129 -12.32 -4.91 12.01
CA ILE A 129 -12.15 -3.95 10.92
C ILE A 129 -11.42 -4.64 9.78
N SER A 130 -11.94 -4.53 8.56
CA SER A 130 -11.32 -5.11 7.37
C SER A 130 -11.24 -4.08 6.23
N VAL A 131 -10.06 -3.94 5.65
CA VAL A 131 -9.83 -3.10 4.47
C VAL A 131 -9.13 -3.94 3.40
N GLY A 132 -9.89 -4.34 2.38
CA GLY A 132 -9.38 -5.13 1.26
C GLY A 132 -8.67 -6.42 1.69
N GLY A 133 -9.18 -7.11 2.71
CA GLY A 133 -8.64 -8.37 3.22
C GLY A 133 -7.62 -8.22 4.34
N ASN A 134 -7.10 -7.02 4.62
CA ASN A 134 -6.33 -6.77 5.85
C ASN A 134 -7.30 -6.60 7.02
N VAL A 135 -7.20 -7.44 8.02
CA VAL A 135 -8.16 -7.53 9.13
C VAL A 135 -7.48 -7.19 10.45
N CYS A 136 -8.16 -6.42 11.30
CA CYS A 136 -7.72 -6.16 12.67
C CYS A 136 -8.89 -6.28 13.63
N ALA A 137 -8.69 -7.04 14.71
CA ALA A 137 -9.60 -7.11 15.86
C ALA A 137 -9.10 -6.20 16.97
N THR A 138 -9.93 -5.29 17.45
CA THR A 138 -9.59 -4.37 18.55
C THR A 138 -9.83 -4.98 19.94
N GLY A 139 -10.58 -6.05 20.02
CA GLY A 139 -10.92 -6.81 21.23
C GLY A 139 -11.77 -8.01 20.86
N ALA A 140 -12.11 -8.84 21.85
CA ALA A 140 -13.04 -9.95 21.67
C ALA A 140 -14.41 -9.46 21.16
N LYS A 141 -15.17 -10.34 20.54
CA LYS A 141 -16.47 -10.04 19.94
C LYS A 141 -17.53 -9.60 20.97
N ASP A 142 -17.39 -10.08 22.19
CA ASP A 142 -18.30 -9.84 23.29
C ASP A 142 -17.58 -9.90 24.66
N ASP A 143 -18.29 -9.56 25.72
CA ASP A 143 -17.81 -9.56 27.11
C ASP A 143 -17.43 -10.95 27.64
N SER A 144 -17.86 -12.01 26.97
CA SER A 144 -17.50 -13.40 27.33
C SER A 144 -16.15 -13.84 26.78
N GLY A 145 -15.49 -12.97 25.98
CA GLY A 145 -14.19 -13.25 25.37
C GLY A 145 -14.29 -14.07 24.09
N THR A 146 -15.46 -14.13 23.46
CA THR A 146 -15.65 -14.86 22.20
C THR A 146 -14.73 -14.32 21.10
N PRO A 147 -13.90 -15.17 20.45
CA PRO A 147 -13.02 -14.71 19.37
C PRO A 147 -13.80 -14.42 18.09
N TRP A 148 -13.25 -13.55 17.27
CA TRP A 148 -13.61 -13.40 15.87
C TRP A 148 -13.09 -14.57 15.04
N VAL A 149 -13.83 -14.95 14.01
CA VAL A 149 -13.45 -16.03 13.09
C VAL A 149 -13.01 -15.38 11.77
N VAL A 150 -11.76 -15.55 11.41
CA VAL A 150 -11.17 -14.99 10.19
C VAL A 150 -10.70 -16.13 9.28
N GLY A 151 -11.26 -16.20 8.07
CA GLY A 151 -10.89 -17.21 7.07
C GLY A 151 -9.77 -16.72 6.16
N ILE A 152 -8.76 -17.54 5.94
CA ILE A 152 -7.73 -17.34 4.92
C ILE A 152 -8.26 -17.90 3.60
N GLN A 153 -8.51 -17.04 2.65
CA GLN A 153 -9.12 -17.40 1.36
C GLN A 153 -8.19 -18.29 0.54
N ASN A 154 -8.76 -19.30 -0.11
CA ASN A 154 -8.02 -20.13 -1.07
C ASN A 154 -7.80 -19.34 -2.38
N PRO A 155 -6.54 -19.08 -2.82
CA PRO A 155 -6.26 -18.35 -4.05
C PRO A 155 -6.72 -19.07 -5.31
N ASP A 156 -6.84 -20.41 -5.27
CA ASP A 156 -7.32 -21.23 -6.39
C ASP A 156 -8.87 -21.18 -6.53
N GLY A 157 -9.53 -20.44 -5.65
CA GLY A 157 -10.99 -20.39 -5.59
C GLY A 157 -11.60 -21.55 -4.81
N GLY A 158 -12.95 -21.63 -4.81
CA GLY A 158 -13.71 -22.60 -4.05
C GLY A 158 -14.33 -22.00 -2.79
N GLU A 159 -15.19 -22.78 -2.12
CA GLU A 159 -15.92 -22.32 -0.92
C GLU A 159 -15.14 -22.56 0.39
N GLU A 160 -14.07 -23.36 0.36
CA GLU A 160 -13.28 -23.69 1.54
C GLU A 160 -12.14 -22.71 1.76
N TYR A 161 -11.98 -22.23 2.99
CA TYR A 161 -10.81 -21.48 3.40
C TYR A 161 -9.60 -22.42 3.55
N LEU A 162 -8.41 -21.95 3.18
CA LEU A 162 -7.14 -22.66 3.45
C LEU A 162 -6.94 -22.87 4.95
N HIS A 163 -7.34 -21.88 5.74
CA HIS A 163 -7.23 -21.93 7.19
C HIS A 163 -8.24 -21.00 7.85
N THR A 164 -8.59 -21.28 9.09
CA THR A 164 -9.46 -20.43 9.91
C THR A 164 -8.72 -20.04 11.18
N LEU A 165 -8.68 -18.74 11.46
CA LEU A 165 -8.06 -18.16 12.65
C LEU A 165 -9.12 -17.68 13.63
N TYR A 166 -8.83 -17.85 14.93
CA TYR A 166 -9.64 -17.33 16.02
C TYR A 166 -8.86 -16.20 16.69
N VAL A 167 -9.33 -14.96 16.53
CA VAL A 167 -8.61 -13.75 16.91
C VAL A 167 -9.44 -12.95 17.91
N THR A 168 -8.87 -12.68 19.07
CA THR A 168 -9.51 -11.78 20.07
C THR A 168 -8.94 -10.36 19.95
N LYS A 169 -7.65 -10.22 19.66
CA LYS A 169 -6.99 -8.93 19.42
C LYS A 169 -5.77 -9.11 18.52
N GLY A 170 -5.61 -8.21 17.56
CA GLY A 170 -4.47 -8.23 16.63
C GLY A 170 -4.90 -8.24 15.16
N SER A 171 -3.90 -8.28 14.26
CA SER A 171 -4.10 -8.17 12.81
C SER A 171 -3.79 -9.48 12.08
N VAL A 172 -4.48 -9.69 10.96
CA VAL A 172 -4.30 -10.81 10.02
C VAL A 172 -4.22 -10.25 8.60
#